data_44ba73abe1f5536991e1b6bf62b93276
#
_entry.id   44ba73abe1f5536991e1b6bf62b93276
#
_cell.length_a   1.000
_cell.length_b   1.000
_cell.length_c   1.000
_cell.angle_alpha   90.00
_cell.angle_beta   90.00
_cell.angle_gamma   90.00
#
_symmetry.space_group_name_H-M   'P 1'
#
loop_
_entity.id
_entity.type
_entity.pdbx_description
1 polymer ?
#
loop_
_entity_poly.entity_id
_entity_poly.type
_entity_poly.pdbx_seq_one_letter_code
_entity_poly.pdbx_strand_id
1 'polypeptide(L)'
;MKYILLMTGMKVGVESYLAWSQKDRDAHMAVLDRIARELAASGEFVATQGLAGPQEAKVVRGEKGGMPVTDGVFPESKEFLLGYWIVDVATPERAYAIAGRISAAPGPGGMPTNVPIEVRGFASYREPKS
;
A
#
# COMPACT_ATOMS: atom_id res chain seq x y z
N MET A 1 3.90 6.76 -17.75
CA MET A 1 4.38 5.47 -17.20
C MET A 1 3.63 5.14 -15.92
N LYS A 2 3.07 3.96 -15.86
CA LYS A 2 2.34 3.55 -14.66
C LYS A 2 3.21 2.73 -13.73
N TYR A 3 3.08 3.02 -12.45
CA TYR A 3 3.78 2.31 -11.37
C TYR A 3 2.79 1.94 -10.28
N ILE A 4 2.99 0.78 -9.68
CA ILE A 4 2.31 0.43 -8.44
C ILE A 4 3.30 0.61 -7.28
N LEU A 5 2.81 1.23 -6.22
CA LEU A 5 3.55 1.47 -4.98
C LEU A 5 2.96 0.55 -3.93
N LEU A 6 3.72 -0.49 -3.55
CA LEU A 6 3.24 -1.54 -2.67
C LEU A 6 3.71 -1.26 -1.25
N MET A 7 2.77 -0.97 -0.35
CA MET A 7 3.07 -0.71 1.05
C MET A 7 3.08 -2.04 1.79
N THR A 8 4.23 -2.40 2.37
CA THR A 8 4.38 -3.68 3.06
C THR A 8 4.73 -3.47 4.53
N GLY A 9 4.44 -4.48 5.34
CA GLY A 9 4.79 -4.46 6.74
C GLY A 9 4.79 -5.85 7.33
N MET A 10 5.43 -5.98 8.49
CA MET A 10 5.45 -7.22 9.25
C MET A 10 4.39 -7.18 10.35
N LYS A 11 4.12 -8.33 10.96
CA LYS A 11 3.10 -8.47 12.00
C LYS A 11 3.26 -7.41 13.11
N VAL A 12 4.47 -7.17 13.57
CA VAL A 12 4.71 -6.19 14.65
C VAL A 12 4.30 -4.78 14.23
N GLY A 13 4.56 -4.42 12.98
CA GLY A 13 4.15 -3.12 12.46
C GLY A 13 2.64 -2.98 12.32
N VAL A 14 1.97 -4.05 11.87
CA VAL A 14 0.51 -4.07 11.76
C VAL A 14 -0.12 -3.93 13.13
N GLU A 15 0.35 -4.70 14.12
CA GLU A 15 -0.15 -4.63 15.49
C GLU A 15 0.10 -3.26 16.11
N SER A 16 1.24 -2.66 15.84
CA SER A 16 1.56 -1.30 16.29
C SER A 16 0.55 -0.29 15.74
N TYR A 17 0.26 -0.35 14.43
CA TYR A 17 -0.71 0.55 13.80
C TYR A 17 -2.10 0.42 14.46
N LEU A 18 -2.54 -0.80 14.75
CA LEU A 18 -3.82 -1.03 15.39
C LEU A 18 -3.88 -0.43 16.80
N ALA A 19 -2.73 -0.27 17.44
CA ALA A 19 -2.62 0.32 18.79
C ALA A 19 -2.47 1.85 18.77
N TRP A 20 -2.35 2.49 17.60
CA TRP A 20 -2.25 3.95 17.53
C TRP A 20 -3.49 4.62 18.11
N SER A 21 -3.32 5.82 18.65
CA SER A 21 -4.46 6.64 19.04
C SER A 21 -5.27 7.03 17.80
N GLN A 22 -6.56 7.33 18.00
CA GLN A 22 -7.41 7.83 16.91
C GLN A 22 -6.83 9.12 16.32
N LYS A 23 -6.28 9.99 17.17
CA LYS A 23 -5.65 11.23 16.72
C LYS A 23 -4.49 10.97 15.76
N ASP A 24 -3.63 10.01 16.08
CA ASP A 24 -2.49 9.67 15.21
C ASP A 24 -2.97 9.04 13.90
N ARG A 25 -3.97 8.16 13.94
CA ARG A 25 -4.53 7.58 12.71
C ARG A 25 -5.17 8.65 11.83
N ASP A 26 -5.91 9.58 12.41
CA ASP A 26 -6.55 10.66 11.67
C ASP A 26 -5.51 11.57 11.01
N ALA A 27 -4.44 11.91 11.71
CA ALA A 27 -3.37 12.74 11.18
C ALA A 27 -2.67 12.03 10.01
N HIS A 28 -2.42 10.73 10.15
CA HIS A 28 -1.83 9.91 9.08
C HIS A 28 -2.72 9.92 7.83
N MET A 29 -3.99 9.61 7.99
CA MET A 29 -4.93 9.58 6.88
C MET A 29 -5.12 10.94 6.21
N ALA A 30 -5.10 12.02 6.99
CA ALA A 30 -5.20 13.36 6.44
C ALA A 30 -4.05 13.68 5.48
N VAL A 31 -2.84 13.23 5.79
CA VAL A 31 -1.68 13.40 4.91
C VAL A 31 -1.83 12.57 3.63
N LEU A 32 -2.25 11.31 3.76
CA LEU A 32 -2.48 10.45 2.59
C LEU A 32 -3.57 11.01 1.69
N ASP A 33 -4.66 11.51 2.25
CA ASP A 33 -5.74 12.13 1.48
C ASP A 33 -5.26 13.38 0.74
N ARG A 34 -4.42 14.19 1.38
CA ARG A 34 -3.84 15.37 0.73
C ARG A 34 -2.95 14.98 -0.44
N ILE A 35 -2.10 13.95 -0.27
CA ILE A 35 -1.27 13.43 -1.35
C ILE A 35 -2.14 12.97 -2.52
N ALA A 36 -3.21 12.21 -2.24
CA ALA A 36 -4.13 11.74 -3.27
C ALA A 36 -4.77 12.91 -4.04
N ARG A 37 -5.20 13.96 -3.34
CA ARG A 37 -5.79 15.14 -3.97
C ARG A 37 -4.77 15.89 -4.83
N GLU A 38 -3.55 16.04 -4.36
CA GLU A 38 -2.49 16.69 -5.14
C GLU A 38 -2.17 15.91 -6.41
N LEU A 39 -2.09 14.57 -6.31
CA LEU A 39 -1.84 13.71 -7.46
C LEU A 39 -3.02 13.72 -8.45
N ALA A 40 -4.24 13.80 -7.95
CA ALA A 40 -5.42 13.93 -8.80
C ALA A 40 -5.37 15.25 -9.59
N ALA A 41 -4.98 16.34 -8.93
CA ALA A 41 -4.87 17.65 -9.56
C ALA A 41 -3.77 17.68 -10.63
N SER A 42 -2.68 16.95 -10.43
CA SER A 42 -1.58 16.88 -11.40
C SER A 42 -1.83 15.87 -12.53
N GLY A 43 -2.89 15.06 -12.43
CA GLY A 43 -3.19 14.00 -13.40
C GLY A 43 -2.39 12.72 -13.17
N GLU A 44 -1.67 12.62 -12.06
CA GLU A 44 -0.82 11.46 -11.77
C GLU A 44 -1.52 10.36 -10.97
N PHE A 45 -2.67 10.66 -10.36
CA PHE A 45 -3.39 9.69 -9.53
C PHE A 45 -4.18 8.71 -10.39
N VAL A 46 -4.03 7.40 -10.13
CA VAL A 46 -4.86 6.36 -10.76
C VAL A 46 -5.74 5.69 -9.71
N ALA A 47 -5.17 5.17 -8.63
CA ALA A 47 -5.93 4.50 -7.58
C ALA A 47 -5.11 4.39 -6.29
N THR A 48 -5.81 4.19 -5.17
CA THR A 48 -5.18 3.80 -3.91
C THR A 48 -6.19 3.02 -3.07
N GLN A 49 -5.71 2.02 -2.35
CA GLN A 49 -6.51 1.27 -1.39
C GLN A 49 -5.65 0.77 -0.25
N GLY A 50 -6.19 0.90 0.96
CA GLY A 50 -5.72 0.11 2.09
C GLY A 50 -6.40 -1.26 2.08
N LEU A 51 -5.72 -2.27 2.54
CA LEU A 51 -6.25 -3.63 2.58
C LEU A 51 -6.67 -4.00 4.01
N ALA A 52 -7.65 -4.90 4.12
CA ALA A 52 -8.00 -5.50 5.41
C ALA A 52 -6.79 -6.23 5.98
N GLY A 53 -6.80 -6.46 7.29
CA GLY A 53 -5.66 -7.09 7.96
C GLY A 53 -5.29 -8.45 7.35
N PRO A 54 -3.99 -8.77 7.31
CA PRO A 54 -3.53 -10.01 6.67
C PRO A 54 -4.09 -11.28 7.31
N GLN A 55 -4.54 -11.22 8.55
CA GLN A 55 -5.19 -12.34 9.22
C GLN A 55 -6.52 -12.73 8.56
N GLU A 56 -7.12 -11.84 7.78
CA GLU A 56 -8.36 -12.11 7.04
C GLU A 56 -8.11 -12.64 5.64
N ALA A 57 -6.83 -12.71 5.22
CA ALA A 57 -6.49 -13.18 3.88
C ALA A 57 -6.76 -14.67 3.73
N LYS A 58 -7.18 -15.06 2.53
CA LYS A 58 -7.38 -16.46 2.16
C LYS A 58 -6.52 -16.77 0.95
N VAL A 59 -6.00 -17.98 0.88
CA VAL A 59 -5.26 -18.47 -0.28
C VAL A 59 -6.16 -19.45 -1.03
N VAL A 60 -6.34 -19.23 -2.32
CA VAL A 60 -7.20 -20.07 -3.17
C VAL A 60 -6.36 -20.61 -4.31
N ARG A 61 -6.49 -21.90 -4.60
CA ARG A 61 -5.81 -22.56 -5.73
C ARG A 61 -6.82 -23.21 -6.64
N GLY A 62 -6.53 -23.22 -7.93
CA GLY A 62 -7.45 -23.75 -8.94
C GLY A 62 -7.75 -25.24 -8.76
N GLU A 63 -6.79 -26.01 -8.29
CA GLU A 63 -6.96 -27.45 -8.05
C GLU A 63 -7.97 -27.77 -6.95
N LYS A 64 -8.35 -26.78 -6.15
CA LYS A 64 -9.35 -26.93 -5.10
C LYS A 64 -10.72 -26.37 -5.52
N GLY A 65 -10.95 -26.20 -6.82
CA GLY A 65 -12.24 -25.75 -7.33
C GLY A 65 -12.62 -24.33 -6.88
N GLY A 66 -11.64 -23.49 -6.61
CA GLY A 66 -11.87 -22.11 -6.17
C GLY A 66 -12.15 -21.96 -4.68
N MET A 67 -12.06 -23.04 -3.91
CA MET A 67 -12.26 -22.96 -2.46
C MET A 67 -10.97 -22.55 -1.76
N PRO A 68 -11.06 -21.78 -0.67
CA PRO A 68 -9.88 -21.44 0.13
C PRO A 68 -9.17 -22.70 0.62
N VAL A 69 -7.84 -22.75 0.47
CA VAL A 69 -7.03 -23.90 0.90
C VAL A 69 -6.33 -23.66 2.23
N THR A 70 -6.19 -22.41 2.64
CA THR A 70 -5.67 -22.04 3.96
C THR A 70 -6.37 -20.79 4.44
N ASP A 71 -6.47 -20.64 5.76
CA ASP A 71 -6.79 -19.37 6.35
C ASP A 71 -5.57 -18.44 6.26
N GLY A 72 -5.80 -17.14 6.40
CA GLY A 72 -4.72 -16.18 6.43
C GLY A 72 -3.72 -16.52 7.52
N VAL A 73 -2.47 -16.74 7.12
CA VAL A 73 -1.37 -17.00 8.04
C VAL A 73 -0.73 -15.66 8.38
N PHE A 74 -0.50 -15.41 9.67
CA PHE A 74 0.04 -14.16 10.14
C PHE A 74 1.37 -14.39 10.90
N PRO A 75 2.38 -15.01 10.26
CA PRO A 75 3.65 -15.27 10.93
C PRO A 75 4.46 -13.99 11.12
N GLU A 76 5.22 -13.93 12.20
CA GLU A 76 5.97 -12.73 12.58
C GLU A 76 7.07 -12.38 11.56
N SER A 77 7.63 -13.37 10.91
CA SER A 77 8.76 -13.19 9.98
C SER A 77 8.34 -12.83 8.55
N LYS A 78 7.04 -12.85 8.24
CA LYS A 78 6.56 -12.58 6.88
C LYS A 78 6.18 -11.12 6.70
N GLU A 79 6.50 -10.56 5.54
CA GLU A 79 5.96 -9.28 5.12
C GLU A 79 4.60 -9.47 4.47
N PHE A 80 3.70 -8.54 4.75
CA PHE A 80 2.35 -8.54 4.22
C PHE A 80 2.11 -7.27 3.43
N LEU A 81 1.34 -7.38 2.35
CA LEU A 81 0.85 -6.22 1.62
C LEU A 81 -0.22 -5.53 2.47
N LEU A 82 -0.02 -4.25 2.75
CA LEU A 82 -0.93 -3.45 3.59
C LEU A 82 -1.83 -2.54 2.76
N GLY A 83 -1.39 -2.19 1.57
CA GLY A 83 -2.12 -1.30 0.69
C GLY A 83 -1.28 -0.98 -0.53
N TYR A 84 -1.88 -0.22 -1.46
CA TYR A 84 -1.16 0.15 -2.67
C TYR A 84 -1.63 1.49 -3.20
N TRP A 85 -0.77 2.07 -4.03
CA TRP A 85 -1.08 3.22 -4.86
C TRP A 85 -0.72 2.88 -6.29
N ILE A 86 -1.49 3.40 -7.23
CA ILE A 86 -1.14 3.33 -8.65
C ILE A 86 -1.06 4.77 -9.14
N VAL A 87 0.06 5.10 -9.78
CA VAL A 87 0.32 6.44 -10.29
C VAL A 87 0.75 6.38 -11.76
N ASP A 88 0.44 7.43 -12.51
CA ASP A 88 0.88 7.59 -13.88
C ASP A 88 1.79 8.81 -13.94
N VAL A 89 3.07 8.59 -14.14
CA VAL A 89 4.11 9.60 -13.99
C VAL A 89 5.01 9.67 -15.22
N ALA A 90 5.70 10.79 -15.38
CA ALA A 90 6.57 11.01 -16.52
C ALA A 90 7.89 10.22 -16.41
N THR A 91 8.38 9.99 -15.18
CA THR A 91 9.68 9.36 -14.94
C THR A 91 9.62 8.41 -13.75
N PRO A 92 10.50 7.39 -13.68
CA PRO A 92 10.60 6.56 -12.48
C PRO A 92 10.94 7.36 -11.22
N GLU A 93 11.79 8.39 -11.35
CA GLU A 93 12.20 9.23 -10.23
C GLU A 93 11.01 9.93 -9.58
N ARG A 94 10.02 10.31 -10.39
CA ARG A 94 8.78 10.90 -9.86
C ARG A 94 8.01 9.89 -9.01
N ALA A 95 7.95 8.63 -9.45
CA ALA A 95 7.32 7.57 -8.66
C ALA A 95 8.03 7.37 -7.32
N TYR A 96 9.37 7.41 -7.31
CA TYR A 96 10.15 7.29 -6.08
C TYR A 96 9.88 8.46 -5.13
N ALA A 97 9.79 9.68 -5.66
CA ALA A 97 9.49 10.85 -4.85
C ALA A 97 8.10 10.74 -4.19
N ILE A 98 7.11 10.28 -4.94
CA ILE A 98 5.76 10.06 -4.40
C ILE A 98 5.80 8.98 -3.31
N ALA A 99 6.47 7.87 -3.55
CA ALA A 99 6.61 6.80 -2.56
C ALA A 99 7.27 7.31 -1.28
N GLY A 100 8.29 8.15 -1.41
CA GLY A 100 8.96 8.76 -0.26
C GLY A 100 8.02 9.63 0.57
N ARG A 101 7.15 10.41 -0.06
CA ARG A 101 6.15 11.21 0.64
C ARG A 101 5.14 10.34 1.39
N ILE A 102 4.70 9.26 0.78
CA ILE A 102 3.76 8.32 1.42
C ILE A 102 4.42 7.66 2.62
N SER A 103 5.65 7.18 2.46
CA SER A 103 6.42 6.56 3.54
C SER A 103 6.68 7.51 4.70
N ALA A 104 6.81 8.80 4.42
CA ALA A 104 7.05 9.83 5.43
C ALA A 104 5.79 10.29 6.15
N ALA A 105 4.61 9.78 5.79
CA ALA A 105 3.37 10.16 6.46
C ALA A 105 3.50 9.94 7.98
N PRO A 106 2.90 10.82 8.81
CA PRO A 106 3.17 10.80 10.25
C PRO A 106 2.56 9.57 10.92
N GLY A 107 3.31 9.03 11.87
CA GLY A 107 2.88 8.02 12.83
C GLY A 107 2.73 8.61 14.23
N PRO A 108 2.88 7.80 15.27
CA PRO A 108 2.80 8.27 16.65
C PRO A 108 3.76 9.44 16.92
N GLY A 109 3.23 10.48 17.56
CA GLY A 109 4.01 11.68 17.86
C GLY A 109 4.42 12.49 16.65
N GLY A 110 3.82 12.27 15.47
CA GLY A 110 4.14 12.99 14.25
C GLY A 110 5.41 12.50 13.54
N MET A 111 6.05 11.47 14.04
CA MET A 111 7.26 10.92 13.42
C MET A 111 6.92 10.18 12.13
N PRO A 112 7.78 10.23 11.09
CA PRO A 112 7.53 9.46 9.87
C PRO A 112 7.41 7.98 10.16
N THR A 113 6.45 7.32 9.50
CA THR A 113 6.27 5.88 9.68
C THR A 113 7.42 5.06 9.10
N ASN A 114 8.05 5.55 8.03
CA ASN A 114 9.08 4.84 7.28
C ASN A 114 8.64 3.45 6.80
N VAL A 115 7.36 3.30 6.48
CA VAL A 115 6.85 2.06 5.89
C VAL A 115 7.59 1.80 4.57
N PRO A 116 8.17 0.61 4.38
CA PRO A 116 8.80 0.27 3.11
C PRO A 116 7.76 0.27 1.98
N ILE A 117 8.12 0.86 0.85
CA ILE A 117 7.25 0.90 -0.32
C ILE A 117 8.02 0.36 -1.51
N GLU A 118 7.57 -0.76 -2.05
CA GLU A 118 8.15 -1.30 -3.27
C GLU A 118 7.54 -0.59 -4.47
N VAL A 119 8.38 -0.06 -5.34
CA VAL A 119 7.93 0.65 -6.55
C VAL A 119 8.17 -0.26 -7.75
N ARG A 120 7.09 -0.63 -8.46
CA ARG A 120 7.20 -1.53 -9.61
C ARG A 120 6.44 -0.99 -10.80
N GLY A 121 7.09 -1.00 -11.96
CA GLY A 121 6.42 -0.72 -13.22
C GLY A 121 5.49 -1.86 -13.64
N PHE A 122 4.52 -1.53 -14.48
CA PHE A 122 3.62 -2.55 -15.02
C PHE A 122 4.28 -3.28 -16.18
N ALA A 123 4.03 -4.58 -16.27
CA ALA A 123 4.48 -5.39 -17.40
C ALA A 123 3.56 -5.12 -18.60
N SER A 124 4.08 -4.46 -19.65
CA SER A 124 3.27 -4.00 -20.77
C SER A 124 2.55 -5.13 -21.50
N TYR A 125 3.13 -6.32 -21.54
CA TYR A 125 2.51 -7.47 -22.21
C TYR A 125 1.25 -7.99 -21.51
N ARG A 126 0.97 -7.51 -20.30
CA ARG A 126 -0.22 -7.89 -19.51
C ARG A 126 -1.32 -6.84 -19.53
N GLU A 127 -1.09 -5.71 -20.18
CA GLU A 127 -2.11 -4.68 -20.23
C GLU A 127 -3.28 -5.15 -21.10
N PRO A 128 -4.52 -5.04 -20.60
CA PRO A 128 -5.69 -5.39 -21.42
C PRO A 128 -5.75 -4.50 -22.66
N LYS A 129 -6.08 -5.11 -23.79
CA LYS A 129 -6.31 -4.34 -25.02
C LYS A 129 -7.71 -3.74 -24.98
N SER A 130 -7.80 -2.46 -25.30
CA SER A 130 -9.09 -1.76 -25.38
C SER A 130 -9.84 -2.05 -26.69
#